data_6702c2fe59953a6d2c2399a43c37a1c7
#
_entry.id   6702c2fe59953a6d2c2399a43c37a1c7
#
_cell.length_a   1.000
_cell.length_b   1.000
_cell.length_c   1.000
_cell.angle_alpha   90.00
_cell.angle_beta   90.00
_cell.angle_gamma   90.00
#
_symmetry.space_group_name_H-M   'P 1'
#
loop_
_entity.id
_entity.type
_entity.pdbx_description
1 polymer ?
#
loop_
_entity_poly.entity_id
_entity_poly.type
_entity_poly.pdbx_seq_one_letter_code
_entity_poly.pdbx_strand_id
1 'polypeptide(L)'
;MTAQTETLYFRHLGWFLSSALTTFHHGIAATPVSQQVKFDESVRLLDEAVAEGRGVVLTAPHWSGHELVAAIIHRRHPMTMLVRAAPTAERTARKLKWYNALGAEIVMRPNRASFKDAVVYLDVLKQGKLLAITPDLLTDSGQGIETCIFGRPATLHGGAFVIAIAARAPMIRLFLRWQADSSVVVMFDRAPLTFGALDRNAAVRAGVQDWCRWFEEKLQANPENWLFWLDKRWSRFLRAKLNARC
;
A
#
# COMPACT_ATOMS: atom_id res chain seq x y z
N MET A 1 -4.42 10.13 20.03
CA MET A 1 -5.15 10.95 19.02
C MET A 1 -5.93 12.03 19.77
N THR A 2 -6.12 13.20 19.17
CA THR A 2 -7.01 14.24 19.70
C THR A 2 -8.47 13.91 19.30
N ALA A 3 -9.46 14.50 19.99
CA ALA A 3 -10.88 14.34 19.61
C ALA A 3 -11.16 14.79 18.18
N GLN A 4 -10.46 15.81 17.69
CA GLN A 4 -10.54 16.25 16.29
C GLN A 4 -10.03 15.18 15.32
N THR A 5 -8.89 14.55 15.62
CA THR A 5 -8.34 13.45 14.81
C THR A 5 -9.29 12.26 14.74
N GLU A 6 -9.92 11.90 15.86
CA GLU A 6 -10.91 10.82 15.91
C GLU A 6 -12.14 11.13 15.06
N THR A 7 -12.64 12.36 15.15
CA THR A 7 -13.78 12.80 14.31
C THR A 7 -13.44 12.71 12.82
N LEU A 8 -12.25 13.18 12.42
CA LEU A 8 -11.79 13.08 11.03
C LEU A 8 -11.62 11.63 10.57
N TYR A 9 -11.02 10.79 11.43
CA TYR A 9 -10.86 9.36 11.14
C TYR A 9 -12.20 8.68 10.82
N PHE A 10 -13.22 8.86 11.67
CA PHE A 10 -14.53 8.26 11.46
C PHE A 10 -15.26 8.87 10.25
N ARG A 11 -15.04 10.14 9.94
CA ARG A 11 -15.55 10.78 8.72
C ARG A 11 -14.95 10.12 7.47
N HIS A 12 -13.63 9.96 7.41
CA HIS A 12 -12.94 9.32 6.28
C HIS A 12 -13.33 7.84 6.15
N LEU A 13 -13.43 7.13 7.27
CA LEU A 13 -13.89 5.75 7.30
C LEU A 13 -15.34 5.63 6.78
N GLY A 14 -16.24 6.50 7.22
CA GLY A 14 -17.64 6.53 6.78
C GLY A 14 -17.74 6.78 5.27
N TRP A 15 -16.98 7.76 4.77
CA TRP A 15 -16.90 8.03 3.34
C TRP A 15 -16.37 6.83 2.55
N PHE A 16 -15.27 6.22 3.02
CA PHE A 16 -14.70 5.03 2.39
C PHE A 16 -15.71 3.89 2.34
N LEU A 17 -16.39 3.59 3.45
CA LEU A 17 -17.39 2.52 3.52
C LEU A 17 -18.58 2.79 2.60
N SER A 18 -19.10 4.02 2.56
CA SER A 18 -20.18 4.42 1.66
C SER A 18 -19.78 4.23 0.20
N SER A 19 -18.61 4.75 -0.17
CA SER A 19 -18.07 4.61 -1.53
C SER A 19 -17.79 3.15 -1.90
N ALA A 20 -17.28 2.36 -0.96
CA ALA A 20 -17.02 0.94 -1.15
C ALA A 20 -18.31 0.15 -1.34
N LEU A 21 -19.37 0.42 -0.58
CA LEU A 21 -20.67 -0.23 -0.76
C LEU A 21 -21.28 0.11 -2.12
N THR A 22 -21.26 1.39 -2.51
CA THR A 22 -21.73 1.81 -3.84
C THR A 22 -20.94 1.13 -4.95
N THR A 23 -19.61 1.09 -4.84
CA THR A 23 -18.75 0.41 -5.82
C THR A 23 -19.03 -1.09 -5.88
N PHE A 24 -19.23 -1.74 -4.74
CA PHE A 24 -19.49 -3.18 -4.67
C PHE A 24 -20.79 -3.58 -5.38
N HIS A 25 -21.81 -2.73 -5.31
CA HIS A 25 -23.11 -3.00 -5.92
C HIS A 25 -23.24 -2.51 -7.37
N HIS A 26 -22.61 -1.38 -7.71
CA HIS A 26 -22.85 -0.67 -8.95
C HIS A 26 -21.57 -0.47 -9.81
N GLY A 27 -20.40 -0.88 -9.30
CA GLY A 27 -19.11 -0.68 -9.93
C GLY A 27 -18.53 0.73 -9.66
N ILE A 28 -17.22 0.87 -9.90
CA ILE A 28 -16.47 2.12 -9.62
C ILE A 28 -16.95 3.29 -10.47
N ALA A 29 -17.51 3.04 -11.65
CA ALA A 29 -18.02 4.11 -12.52
C ALA A 29 -19.25 4.84 -11.94
N ALA A 30 -20.04 4.17 -11.10
CA ALA A 30 -21.19 4.74 -10.43
C ALA A 30 -20.83 5.51 -9.15
N THR A 31 -19.57 5.48 -8.72
CA THR A 31 -19.10 6.15 -7.51
C THR A 31 -18.54 7.54 -7.84
N PRO A 32 -18.82 8.59 -7.05
CA PRO A 32 -18.25 9.92 -7.26
C PRO A 32 -16.73 9.99 -7.02
N VAL A 33 -16.10 8.88 -6.60
CA VAL A 33 -14.66 8.78 -6.32
C VAL A 33 -13.79 9.32 -7.44
N SER A 34 -14.15 9.02 -8.71
CA SER A 34 -13.38 9.50 -9.87
C SER A 34 -13.37 11.03 -10.02
N GLN A 35 -14.40 11.71 -9.48
CA GLN A 35 -14.50 13.16 -9.46
C GLN A 35 -13.86 13.78 -8.22
N GLN A 36 -13.72 13.00 -7.15
CA GLN A 36 -13.20 13.44 -5.86
C GLN A 36 -11.70 13.20 -5.71
N VAL A 37 -11.11 12.29 -6.51
CA VAL A 37 -9.67 12.01 -6.50
C VAL A 37 -8.95 12.99 -7.42
N LYS A 38 -8.03 13.75 -6.86
CA LYS A 38 -7.16 14.70 -7.57
C LYS A 38 -5.70 14.27 -7.39
N PHE A 39 -4.91 14.39 -8.43
CA PHE A 39 -3.46 14.21 -8.34
C PHE A 39 -2.81 15.59 -8.19
N ASP A 40 -1.82 15.69 -7.28
CA ASP A 40 -1.00 16.88 -7.22
C ASP A 40 0.16 16.80 -8.26
N GLU A 41 1.04 17.79 -8.28
CA GLU A 41 2.17 17.86 -9.20
C GLU A 41 3.15 16.68 -9.10
N SER A 42 3.17 16.00 -7.93
CA SER A 42 4.05 14.83 -7.72
C SER A 42 3.67 13.61 -8.57
N VAL A 43 2.51 13.62 -9.22
CA VAL A 43 2.11 12.58 -10.19
C VAL A 43 3.15 12.40 -11.30
N ARG A 44 3.89 13.46 -11.62
CA ARG A 44 5.02 13.39 -12.56
C ARG A 44 6.09 12.36 -12.17
N LEU A 45 6.31 12.13 -10.86
CA LEU A 45 7.26 11.10 -10.39
C LEU A 45 6.81 9.68 -10.75
N LEU A 46 5.49 9.43 -10.74
CA LEU A 46 4.94 8.17 -11.21
C LEU A 46 5.08 8.05 -12.74
N ASP A 47 4.75 9.11 -13.50
CA ASP A 47 4.85 9.12 -14.95
C ASP A 47 6.30 8.92 -15.41
N GLU A 48 7.27 9.61 -14.80
CA GLU A 48 8.70 9.46 -15.04
C GLU A 48 9.16 8.01 -14.74
N ALA A 49 8.73 7.44 -13.61
CA ALA A 49 9.08 6.07 -13.26
C ALA A 49 8.50 5.03 -14.25
N VAL A 50 7.28 5.24 -14.74
CA VAL A 50 6.68 4.40 -15.79
C VAL A 50 7.44 4.53 -17.10
N ALA A 51 7.86 5.73 -17.47
CA ALA A 51 8.64 5.99 -18.70
C ALA A 51 10.01 5.30 -18.72
N GLU A 52 10.56 4.89 -17.56
CA GLU A 52 11.77 4.07 -17.48
C GLU A 52 11.60 2.67 -18.12
N GLY A 53 10.37 2.20 -18.36
CA GLY A 53 10.06 0.95 -19.08
C GLY A 53 10.37 -0.35 -18.31
N ARG A 54 10.66 -0.27 -17.02
CA ARG A 54 11.01 -1.44 -16.15
C ARG A 54 9.87 -1.90 -15.24
N GLY A 55 8.64 -1.37 -15.47
CA GLY A 55 7.56 -1.46 -14.51
C GLY A 55 7.86 -0.66 -13.23
N VAL A 56 6.88 -0.55 -12.36
CA VAL A 56 7.00 0.23 -11.11
C VAL A 56 6.41 -0.55 -9.95
N VAL A 57 7.11 -0.64 -8.83
CA VAL A 57 6.51 -1.10 -7.57
C VAL A 57 5.85 0.09 -6.89
N LEU A 58 4.53 0.11 -6.85
CA LEU A 58 3.74 1.13 -6.17
C LEU A 58 3.42 0.66 -4.75
N THR A 59 3.86 1.40 -3.74
CA THR A 59 3.59 1.07 -2.34
C THR A 59 2.71 2.11 -1.68
N ALA A 60 1.74 1.65 -0.91
CA ALA A 60 0.90 2.48 -0.06
C ALA A 60 0.62 1.74 1.25
N PRO A 61 0.61 2.40 2.41
CA PRO A 61 -0.05 1.86 3.58
C PRO A 61 -1.56 1.71 3.34
N HIS A 62 -2.26 1.02 4.22
CA HIS A 62 -3.71 0.93 4.17
C HIS A 62 -4.37 2.27 4.53
N TRP A 63 -4.13 3.30 3.70
CA TRP A 63 -4.83 4.57 3.81
C TRP A 63 -6.32 4.40 3.54
N SER A 64 -7.16 5.20 4.19
CA SER A 64 -8.60 5.21 3.94
C SER A 64 -8.87 5.56 2.47
N GLY A 65 -9.47 4.65 1.72
CA GLY A 65 -9.76 4.80 0.28
C GLY A 65 -8.64 4.35 -0.67
N HIS A 66 -7.53 3.76 -0.19
CA HIS A 66 -6.40 3.36 -1.05
C HIS A 66 -6.80 2.44 -2.22
N GLU A 67 -7.73 1.50 -2.01
CA GLU A 67 -8.19 0.60 -3.09
C GLU A 67 -9.02 1.33 -4.16
N LEU A 68 -9.84 2.31 -3.75
CA LEU A 68 -10.60 3.15 -4.68
C LEU A 68 -9.66 4.04 -5.51
N VAL A 69 -8.66 4.63 -4.86
CA VAL A 69 -7.62 5.43 -5.55
C VAL A 69 -6.80 4.56 -6.50
N ALA A 70 -6.47 3.32 -6.09
CA ALA A 70 -5.77 2.37 -6.95
C ALA A 70 -6.55 2.11 -8.25
N ALA A 71 -7.88 1.98 -8.19
CA ALA A 71 -8.72 1.84 -9.38
C ALA A 71 -8.65 3.08 -10.31
N ILE A 72 -8.51 4.28 -9.76
CA ILE A 72 -8.33 5.50 -10.55
C ILE A 72 -6.93 5.57 -11.18
N ILE A 73 -5.89 5.17 -10.45
CA ILE A 73 -4.51 5.08 -10.99
C ILE A 73 -4.46 4.06 -12.12
N HIS A 74 -5.16 2.91 -11.99
CA HIS A 74 -5.22 1.88 -13.04
C HIS A 74 -5.72 2.42 -14.39
N ARG A 75 -6.60 3.43 -14.39
CA ARG A 75 -7.07 4.07 -15.62
C ARG A 75 -5.99 4.91 -16.32
N ARG A 76 -5.00 5.39 -15.55
CA ARG A 76 -3.88 6.17 -16.09
C ARG A 76 -2.72 5.26 -16.52
N HIS A 77 -2.37 4.29 -15.70
CA HIS A 77 -1.29 3.34 -15.95
C HIS A 77 -1.77 1.93 -15.61
N PRO A 78 -1.59 0.94 -16.51
CA PRO A 78 -1.94 -0.45 -16.24
C PRO A 78 -1.29 -0.92 -14.94
N MET A 79 -2.10 -1.46 -14.03
CA MET A 79 -1.67 -1.82 -12.70
C MET A 79 -2.27 -3.16 -12.26
N THR A 80 -1.46 -3.99 -11.64
CA THR A 80 -1.88 -5.22 -10.97
C THR A 80 -1.69 -5.07 -9.46
N MET A 81 -2.71 -5.35 -8.68
CA MET A 81 -2.66 -5.29 -7.22
C MET A 81 -2.31 -6.66 -6.64
N LEU A 82 -1.32 -6.69 -5.74
CA LEU A 82 -0.99 -7.90 -4.99
C LEU A 82 -1.91 -8.06 -3.79
N VAL A 83 -2.80 -9.04 -3.83
CA VAL A 83 -3.85 -9.24 -2.84
C VAL A 83 -3.66 -10.58 -2.12
N ARG A 84 -3.68 -10.58 -0.79
CA ARG A 84 -3.61 -11.84 -0.03
C ARG A 84 -4.92 -12.62 -0.15
N ALA A 85 -4.84 -13.93 -0.43
CA ALA A 85 -5.98 -14.83 -0.38
C ALA A 85 -6.63 -14.81 1.02
N ALA A 86 -7.95 -14.89 1.08
CA ALA A 86 -8.68 -15.00 2.33
C ALA A 86 -8.57 -16.42 2.91
N PRO A 87 -8.83 -16.62 4.22
CA PRO A 87 -8.74 -17.93 4.85
C PRO A 87 -9.70 -18.99 4.29
N THR A 88 -10.84 -18.56 3.71
CA THR A 88 -11.86 -19.47 3.15
C THR A 88 -12.15 -19.13 1.69
N ALA A 89 -12.61 -20.13 0.92
CA ALA A 89 -13.01 -19.96 -0.47
C ALA A 89 -14.12 -18.91 -0.63
N GLU A 90 -15.13 -18.93 0.25
CA GLU A 90 -16.24 -17.96 0.24
C GLU A 90 -15.75 -16.52 0.41
N ARG A 91 -14.86 -16.26 1.38
CA ARG A 91 -14.25 -14.94 1.60
C ARG A 91 -13.37 -14.52 0.44
N THR A 92 -12.69 -15.48 -0.20
CA THR A 92 -11.89 -15.23 -1.40
C THR A 92 -12.79 -14.84 -2.57
N ALA A 93 -13.90 -15.53 -2.79
CA ALA A 93 -14.88 -15.19 -3.82
C ALA A 93 -15.47 -13.78 -3.62
N ARG A 94 -15.77 -13.41 -2.36
CA ARG A 94 -16.24 -12.06 -2.00
C ARG A 94 -15.19 -10.97 -2.26
N LYS A 95 -13.92 -11.27 -2.00
CA LYS A 95 -12.79 -10.42 -2.38
C LYS A 95 -12.68 -10.24 -3.89
N LEU A 96 -12.76 -11.32 -4.65
CA LEU A 96 -12.74 -11.27 -6.12
C LEU A 96 -13.87 -10.39 -6.65
N LYS A 97 -15.09 -10.56 -6.12
CA LYS A 97 -16.22 -9.69 -6.48
C LYS A 97 -15.93 -8.22 -6.23
N TRP A 98 -15.28 -7.89 -5.11
CA TRP A 98 -14.87 -6.52 -4.78
C TRP A 98 -13.88 -5.95 -5.81
N TYR A 99 -12.80 -6.67 -6.11
CA TYR A 99 -11.80 -6.19 -7.06
C TYR A 99 -12.33 -6.11 -8.49
N ASN A 100 -13.24 -7.03 -8.87
CA ASN A 100 -13.96 -6.93 -10.15
C ASN A 100 -14.85 -5.67 -10.21
N ALA A 101 -15.53 -5.33 -9.13
CA ALA A 101 -16.33 -4.10 -9.06
C ALA A 101 -15.47 -2.82 -9.14
N LEU A 102 -14.23 -2.87 -8.66
CA LEU A 102 -13.23 -1.83 -8.84
C LEU A 102 -12.69 -1.74 -10.28
N GLY A 103 -12.89 -2.78 -11.10
CA GLY A 103 -12.22 -2.92 -12.39
C GLY A 103 -10.71 -3.12 -12.25
N ALA A 104 -10.25 -3.66 -11.12
CA ALA A 104 -8.84 -3.82 -10.80
C ALA A 104 -8.31 -5.18 -11.25
N GLU A 105 -7.15 -5.18 -11.91
CA GLU A 105 -6.38 -6.40 -12.16
C GLU A 105 -5.67 -6.82 -10.86
N ILE A 106 -5.80 -8.09 -10.48
CA ILE A 106 -5.20 -8.59 -9.24
C ILE A 106 -4.40 -9.87 -9.46
N VAL A 107 -3.36 -10.05 -8.64
CA VAL A 107 -2.69 -11.33 -8.41
C VAL A 107 -2.92 -11.74 -6.97
N MET A 108 -3.49 -12.95 -6.78
CA MET A 108 -3.73 -13.50 -5.46
C MET A 108 -2.46 -14.12 -4.90
N ARG A 109 -1.96 -13.57 -3.80
CA ARG A 109 -0.85 -14.18 -3.06
C ARG A 109 -1.38 -15.29 -2.15
N PRO A 110 -0.89 -16.52 -2.26
CA PRO A 110 -1.23 -17.59 -1.33
C PRO A 110 -0.69 -17.26 0.09
N ASN A 111 -1.20 -17.96 1.10
CA ASN A 111 -0.75 -17.76 2.48
C ASN A 111 0.73 -18.10 2.70
N ARG A 112 1.25 -19.06 1.92
CA ARG A 112 2.69 -19.37 1.85
C ARG A 112 3.17 -19.02 0.45
N ALA A 113 3.93 -17.94 0.33
CA ALA A 113 4.53 -17.55 -0.93
C ALA A 113 5.62 -18.53 -1.34
N SER A 114 5.70 -18.83 -2.63
CA SER A 114 6.71 -19.70 -3.24
C SER A 114 7.53 -18.92 -4.27
N PHE A 115 8.60 -19.55 -4.76
CA PHE A 115 9.39 -18.97 -5.86
C PHE A 115 8.53 -18.74 -7.12
N LYS A 116 7.54 -19.62 -7.39
CA LYS A 116 6.62 -19.45 -8.52
C LYS A 116 5.80 -18.16 -8.43
N ASP A 117 5.40 -17.76 -7.22
CA ASP A 117 4.67 -16.52 -7.01
C ASP A 117 5.55 -15.30 -7.33
N ALA A 118 6.83 -15.34 -6.98
CA ALA A 118 7.78 -14.28 -7.30
C ALA A 118 7.95 -14.09 -8.81
N VAL A 119 7.93 -15.16 -9.60
CA VAL A 119 7.99 -15.09 -11.07
C VAL A 119 6.79 -14.31 -11.63
N VAL A 120 5.57 -14.58 -11.13
CA VAL A 120 4.37 -13.86 -11.55
C VAL A 120 4.48 -12.35 -11.28
N TYR A 121 5.02 -11.97 -10.12
CA TYR A 121 5.19 -10.54 -9.78
C TYR A 121 6.22 -9.86 -10.67
N LEU A 122 7.32 -10.55 -10.98
CA LEU A 122 8.35 -10.05 -11.89
C LEU A 122 7.80 -9.91 -13.32
N ASP A 123 6.93 -10.82 -13.77
CA ASP A 123 6.33 -10.77 -15.10
C ASP A 123 5.35 -9.58 -15.24
N VAL A 124 4.64 -9.20 -14.19
CA VAL A 124 3.86 -7.94 -14.16
C VAL A 124 4.77 -6.74 -14.45
N LEU A 125 5.92 -6.66 -13.78
CA LEU A 125 6.87 -5.57 -13.97
C LEU A 125 7.51 -5.59 -15.36
N LYS A 126 7.87 -6.76 -15.89
CA LYS A 126 8.41 -6.92 -17.26
C LYS A 126 7.44 -6.44 -18.34
N GLN A 127 6.12 -6.48 -18.08
CA GLN A 127 5.09 -5.93 -18.95
C GLN A 127 4.98 -4.39 -18.87
N GLY A 128 5.86 -3.73 -18.11
CA GLY A 128 5.82 -2.28 -17.90
C GLY A 128 4.68 -1.80 -16.98
N LYS A 129 3.96 -2.72 -16.32
CA LYS A 129 2.84 -2.40 -15.43
C LYS A 129 3.30 -1.93 -14.05
N LEU A 130 2.38 -1.29 -13.34
CA LEU A 130 2.51 -1.07 -11.90
C LEU A 130 2.19 -2.37 -11.14
N LEU A 131 2.99 -2.69 -10.12
CA LEU A 131 2.68 -3.71 -9.13
C LEU A 131 2.39 -3.04 -7.79
N ALA A 132 1.12 -2.98 -7.38
CA ALA A 132 0.72 -2.31 -6.15
C ALA A 132 0.77 -3.27 -4.95
N ILE A 133 1.46 -2.85 -3.89
CA ILE A 133 1.71 -3.64 -2.67
C ILE A 133 1.53 -2.74 -1.44
N THR A 134 0.89 -3.27 -0.39
CA THR A 134 0.74 -2.61 0.92
C THR A 134 1.73 -3.20 1.93
N PRO A 135 2.86 -2.54 2.26
CA PRO A 135 3.92 -3.11 3.11
C PRO A 135 3.65 -3.01 4.63
N ASP A 136 2.65 -2.27 5.07
CA ASP A 136 2.35 -1.95 6.48
C ASP A 136 1.72 -3.12 7.27
N LEU A 137 2.04 -4.36 6.89
CA LEU A 137 1.60 -5.56 7.61
C LEU A 137 2.71 -6.05 8.53
N LEU A 138 2.46 -6.00 9.85
CA LEU A 138 3.32 -6.63 10.84
C LEU A 138 3.33 -8.15 10.63
N THR A 139 4.49 -8.75 10.77
CA THR A 139 4.69 -10.21 10.76
C THR A 139 5.46 -10.66 11.99
N ASP A 140 5.48 -11.96 12.24
CA ASP A 140 6.21 -12.51 13.37
C ASP A 140 7.74 -12.41 13.14
N SER A 141 8.50 -12.32 14.23
CA SER A 141 9.97 -12.34 14.16
C SER A 141 10.48 -13.59 13.42
N GLY A 142 11.52 -13.40 12.60
CA GLY A 142 12.06 -14.45 11.73
C GLY A 142 11.31 -14.67 10.40
N GLN A 143 10.15 -14.02 10.18
CA GLN A 143 9.41 -14.14 8.92
C GLN A 143 9.46 -12.87 8.04
N GLY A 144 10.25 -11.89 8.43
CA GLY A 144 10.36 -10.60 7.75
C GLY A 144 11.67 -9.88 8.04
N ILE A 145 11.67 -8.60 7.79
CA ILE A 145 12.80 -7.70 8.05
C ILE A 145 12.57 -7.02 9.39
N GLU A 146 13.50 -7.20 10.31
CA GLU A 146 13.52 -6.49 11.58
C GLU A 146 13.81 -5.01 11.33
N THR A 147 13.02 -4.16 11.94
CA THR A 147 13.06 -2.70 11.77
C THR A 147 12.58 -2.01 13.05
N CYS A 148 12.54 -0.70 13.02
CA CYS A 148 11.99 0.12 14.09
C CYS A 148 10.79 0.93 13.56
N ILE A 149 9.68 0.93 14.30
CA ILE A 149 8.51 1.75 14.00
C ILE A 149 8.02 2.39 15.29
N PHE A 150 7.92 3.72 15.31
CA PHE A 150 7.56 4.52 16.49
C PHE A 150 8.46 4.22 17.71
N GLY A 151 9.76 4.05 17.46
CA GLY A 151 10.74 3.72 18.50
C GLY A 151 10.59 2.32 19.10
N ARG A 152 9.87 1.41 18.41
CA ARG A 152 9.60 0.04 18.85
C ARG A 152 10.14 -0.97 17.86
N PRO A 153 10.79 -2.05 18.31
CA PRO A 153 11.16 -3.17 17.45
C PRO A 153 9.93 -3.74 16.74
N ALA A 154 9.99 -3.85 15.43
CA ALA A 154 8.93 -4.37 14.58
C ALA A 154 9.51 -5.30 13.51
N THR A 155 8.67 -6.17 12.95
CA THR A 155 9.04 -7.00 11.80
C THR A 155 8.02 -6.77 10.69
N LEU A 156 8.50 -6.39 9.50
CA LEU A 156 7.68 -6.16 8.31
C LEU A 156 8.04 -7.10 7.17
N HIS A 157 7.08 -7.37 6.30
CA HIS A 157 7.35 -8.12 5.07
C HIS A 157 8.22 -7.33 4.11
N GLY A 158 9.42 -7.85 3.78
CA GLY A 158 10.35 -7.24 2.81
C GLY A 158 10.01 -7.48 1.34
N GLY A 159 8.92 -8.19 1.02
CA GLY A 159 8.62 -8.68 -0.32
C GLY A 159 8.57 -7.60 -1.42
N ALA A 160 7.98 -6.44 -1.15
CA ALA A 160 7.94 -5.33 -2.10
C ALA A 160 9.36 -4.87 -2.51
N PHE A 161 10.25 -4.77 -1.55
CA PHE A 161 11.64 -4.33 -1.73
C PHE A 161 12.46 -5.39 -2.47
N VAL A 162 12.28 -6.66 -2.12
CA VAL A 162 12.92 -7.80 -2.81
C VAL A 162 12.54 -7.79 -4.30
N ILE A 163 11.25 -7.63 -4.61
CA ILE A 163 10.74 -7.59 -5.99
C ILE A 163 11.30 -6.38 -6.73
N ALA A 164 11.23 -5.17 -6.13
CA ALA A 164 11.74 -3.96 -6.77
C ALA A 164 13.24 -4.05 -7.09
N ILE A 165 14.06 -4.53 -6.13
CA ILE A 165 15.51 -4.69 -6.30
C ILE A 165 15.82 -5.78 -7.34
N ALA A 166 15.13 -6.92 -7.31
CA ALA A 166 15.33 -8.00 -8.26
C ALA A 166 14.99 -7.59 -9.70
N ALA A 167 13.91 -6.85 -9.90
CA ALA A 167 13.48 -6.32 -11.18
C ALA A 167 14.24 -5.05 -11.61
N ARG A 168 15.04 -4.44 -10.75
CA ARG A 168 15.57 -3.07 -10.89
C ARG A 168 14.47 -2.04 -11.20
N ALA A 169 13.27 -2.30 -10.72
CA ALA A 169 12.11 -1.44 -10.92
C ALA A 169 12.11 -0.29 -9.91
N PRO A 170 11.81 0.95 -10.32
CA PRO A 170 11.63 2.05 -9.40
C PRO A 170 10.50 1.73 -8.42
N MET A 171 10.62 2.23 -7.19
CA MET A 171 9.56 2.15 -6.20
C MET A 171 8.99 3.54 -5.95
N ILE A 172 7.68 3.66 -6.11
CA ILE A 172 6.94 4.88 -5.83
C ILE A 172 6.07 4.63 -4.61
N ARG A 173 6.07 5.58 -3.69
CA ARG A 173 5.24 5.58 -2.47
C ARG A 173 4.05 6.49 -2.68
N LEU A 174 2.87 6.05 -2.29
CA LEU A 174 1.62 6.79 -2.44
C LEU A 174 1.12 7.25 -1.07
N PHE A 175 0.80 8.53 -0.97
CA PHE A 175 0.14 9.13 0.17
C PHE A 175 -1.19 9.77 -0.23
N LEU A 176 -2.19 9.67 0.64
CA LEU A 176 -3.51 10.27 0.45
C LEU A 176 -3.70 11.37 1.48
N ARG A 177 -4.20 12.52 1.04
CA ARG A 177 -4.62 13.60 1.93
C ARG A 177 -6.07 13.98 1.65
N TRP A 178 -6.91 13.77 2.66
CA TRP A 178 -8.29 14.17 2.63
C TRP A 178 -8.43 15.68 2.76
N GLN A 179 -9.40 16.25 2.03
CA GLN A 179 -9.75 17.65 2.10
C GLN A 179 -11.07 17.84 2.87
N ALA A 180 -11.35 19.05 3.29
CA ALA A 180 -12.57 19.38 4.02
C ALA A 180 -13.87 19.11 3.21
N ASP A 181 -13.77 19.20 1.88
CA ASP A 181 -14.84 18.91 0.92
C ASP A 181 -15.02 17.41 0.61
N SER A 182 -14.34 16.55 1.35
CA SER A 182 -14.30 15.10 1.11
C SER A 182 -13.63 14.68 -0.21
N SER A 183 -12.92 15.58 -0.88
CA SER A 183 -12.01 15.20 -1.96
C SER A 183 -10.70 14.62 -1.41
N VAL A 184 -9.99 13.87 -2.24
CA VAL A 184 -8.72 13.23 -1.90
C VAL A 184 -7.64 13.74 -2.83
N VAL A 185 -6.57 14.29 -2.27
CA VAL A 185 -5.36 14.61 -3.02
C VAL A 185 -4.39 13.43 -2.90
N VAL A 186 -4.01 12.89 -4.04
CA VAL A 186 -3.04 11.79 -4.16
C VAL A 186 -1.67 12.37 -4.45
N MET A 187 -0.72 12.01 -3.61
CA MET A 187 0.66 12.46 -3.69
C MET A 187 1.58 11.26 -3.83
N PHE A 188 2.68 11.46 -4.56
CA PHE A 188 3.66 10.42 -4.82
C PHE A 188 5.04 10.86 -4.36
N ASP A 189 5.85 9.88 -3.98
CA ASP A 189 7.23 10.07 -3.57
C ASP A 189 8.07 8.90 -4.07
N ARG A 190 9.29 9.15 -4.54
CA ARG A 190 10.18 8.11 -5.06
C ARG A 190 11.07 7.58 -3.94
N ALA A 191 10.99 6.28 -3.68
CA ALA A 191 11.84 5.64 -2.68
C ALA A 191 13.30 5.57 -3.16
N PRO A 192 14.28 5.84 -2.28
CA PRO A 192 15.71 5.80 -2.60
C PRO A 192 16.22 4.35 -2.56
N LEU A 193 15.88 3.52 -3.56
CA LEU A 193 16.38 2.15 -3.64
C LEU A 193 17.75 2.08 -4.30
N THR A 194 18.64 1.29 -3.71
CA THR A 194 19.95 0.98 -4.28
C THR A 194 19.88 -0.29 -5.12
N PHE A 195 20.14 -0.14 -6.43
CA PHE A 195 20.22 -1.27 -7.35
C PHE A 195 21.68 -1.70 -7.57
N GLY A 196 21.88 -3.01 -7.74
CA GLY A 196 23.22 -3.57 -8.01
C GLY A 196 24.14 -3.64 -6.79
N ALA A 197 23.60 -3.49 -5.57
CA ALA A 197 24.37 -3.68 -4.35
C ALA A 197 24.92 -5.13 -4.27
N LEU A 198 26.17 -5.29 -3.82
CA LEU A 198 26.78 -6.59 -3.58
C LEU A 198 26.00 -7.39 -2.52
N ASP A 199 25.55 -6.74 -1.45
CA ASP A 199 24.65 -7.31 -0.45
C ASP A 199 23.19 -6.87 -0.72
N ARG A 200 22.44 -7.74 -1.40
CA ARG A 200 21.01 -7.53 -1.67
C ARG A 200 20.17 -7.48 -0.38
N ASN A 201 20.54 -8.24 0.63
CA ASN A 201 19.80 -8.26 1.89
C ASN A 201 19.98 -6.94 2.64
N ALA A 202 21.19 -6.36 2.60
CA ALA A 202 21.40 -5.02 3.15
C ALA A 202 20.60 -3.96 2.40
N ALA A 203 20.51 -4.03 1.07
CA ALA A 203 19.70 -3.12 0.28
C ALA A 203 18.19 -3.24 0.61
N VAL A 204 17.68 -4.46 0.79
CA VAL A 204 16.30 -4.71 1.23
C VAL A 204 16.05 -4.13 2.63
N ARG A 205 16.93 -4.40 3.59
CA ARG A 205 16.82 -3.83 4.95
C ARG A 205 16.80 -2.32 4.93
N ALA A 206 17.72 -1.70 4.19
CA ALA A 206 17.76 -0.24 4.04
C ALA A 206 16.47 0.33 3.43
N GLY A 207 15.92 -0.33 2.39
CA GLY A 207 14.64 0.04 1.78
C GLY A 207 13.47 -0.04 2.75
N VAL A 208 13.37 -1.12 3.54
CA VAL A 208 12.33 -1.27 4.58
C VAL A 208 12.46 -0.19 5.64
N GLN A 209 13.67 0.09 6.14
CA GLN A 209 13.90 1.13 7.15
C GLN A 209 13.54 2.52 6.64
N ASP A 210 13.91 2.84 5.39
CA ASP A 210 13.55 4.11 4.77
C ASP A 210 12.03 4.25 4.62
N TRP A 211 11.37 3.18 4.17
CA TRP A 211 9.90 3.15 4.07
C TRP A 211 9.23 3.33 5.43
N CYS A 212 9.75 2.75 6.49
CA CYS A 212 9.23 2.93 7.85
C CYS A 212 9.31 4.39 8.31
N ARG A 213 10.46 5.06 8.11
CA ARG A 213 10.61 6.49 8.43
C ARG A 213 9.62 7.37 7.68
N TRP A 214 9.49 7.13 6.37
CA TRP A 214 8.52 7.81 5.53
C TRP A 214 7.07 7.57 6.02
N PHE A 215 6.72 6.32 6.32
CA PHE A 215 5.40 5.96 6.83
C PHE A 215 5.09 6.66 8.17
N GLU A 216 6.04 6.66 9.11
CA GLU A 216 5.90 7.36 10.40
C GLU A 216 5.67 8.85 10.21
N GLU A 217 6.47 9.50 9.36
CA GLU A 217 6.32 10.92 9.06
C GLU A 217 4.92 11.24 8.52
N LYS A 218 4.45 10.47 7.53
CA LYS A 218 3.13 10.68 6.93
C LYS A 218 1.99 10.40 7.90
N LEU A 219 2.13 9.34 8.72
CA LEU A 219 1.12 8.99 9.71
C LEU A 219 1.08 9.98 10.90
N GLN A 220 2.21 10.49 11.33
CA GLN A 220 2.25 11.52 12.39
C GLN A 220 1.61 12.83 11.93
N ALA A 221 1.83 13.22 10.68
CA ALA A 221 1.23 14.41 10.10
C ALA A 221 -0.28 14.27 9.82
N ASN A 222 -0.77 13.05 9.51
CA ASN A 222 -2.16 12.80 9.10
C ASN A 222 -2.66 11.47 9.69
N PRO A 223 -2.77 11.35 11.02
CA PRO A 223 -3.11 10.09 11.68
C PRO A 223 -4.51 9.59 11.34
N GLU A 224 -5.42 10.46 10.95
CA GLU A 224 -6.79 10.14 10.57
C GLU A 224 -6.91 9.35 9.26
N ASN A 225 -5.84 9.25 8.49
CA ASN A 225 -5.88 8.60 7.17
C ASN A 225 -5.71 7.08 7.21
N TRP A 226 -5.22 6.52 8.31
CA TRP A 226 -4.82 5.12 8.35
C TRP A 226 -5.88 4.18 8.88
N LEU A 227 -6.29 3.18 8.08
CA LEU A 227 -7.35 2.23 8.45
C LEU A 227 -6.97 1.29 9.61
N PHE A 228 -5.66 1.03 9.79
CA PHE A 228 -5.21 -0.01 10.72
C PHE A 228 -5.15 0.40 12.18
N TRP A 229 -5.63 1.58 12.56
CA TRP A 229 -5.90 1.88 13.98
C TRP A 229 -6.82 0.84 14.62
N LEU A 230 -7.72 0.21 13.84
CA LEU A 230 -8.63 -0.84 14.30
C LEU A 230 -8.07 -2.26 14.09
N ASP A 231 -6.90 -2.44 13.50
CA ASP A 231 -6.27 -3.76 13.35
C ASP A 231 -5.74 -4.26 14.69
N LYS A 232 -6.08 -5.51 15.04
CA LYS A 232 -5.71 -6.10 16.34
C LYS A 232 -4.20 -6.27 16.53
N ARG A 233 -3.43 -6.50 15.46
CA ARG A 233 -1.96 -6.68 15.53
C ARG A 233 -1.31 -5.34 15.81
N TRP A 234 -1.69 -4.30 15.07
CA TRP A 234 -1.22 -2.95 15.30
C TRP A 234 -1.64 -2.41 16.66
N SER A 235 -2.90 -2.63 17.09
CA SER A 235 -3.35 -2.24 18.43
C SER A 235 -2.55 -2.90 19.55
N ARG A 236 -2.22 -4.20 19.41
CA ARG A 236 -1.35 -4.90 20.38
C ARG A 236 0.06 -4.36 20.37
N PHE A 237 0.64 -4.16 19.18
CA PHE A 237 1.98 -3.62 19.00
C PHE A 237 2.13 -2.24 19.64
N LEU A 238 1.20 -1.33 19.39
CA LEU A 238 1.24 0.04 19.90
C LEU A 238 0.99 0.14 21.42
N ARG A 239 0.23 -0.79 21.99
CA ARG A 239 -0.08 -0.85 23.45
C ARG A 239 0.93 -1.66 24.24
N ALA A 240 1.77 -2.47 23.63
CA ALA A 240 2.77 -3.25 24.35
C ALA A 240 3.69 -2.32 25.16
N LYS A 241 4.12 -2.76 26.35
CA LYS A 241 5.13 -2.03 27.12
C LYS A 241 6.42 -1.99 26.29
N LEU A 242 7.11 -0.84 26.29
CA LEU A 242 8.42 -0.69 25.65
C LEU A 242 9.46 -1.44 26.49
N ASN A 243 9.74 -2.69 26.11
CA ASN A 243 10.80 -3.49 26.77
C ASN A 243 12.19 -3.17 26.20
N ALA A 244 12.27 -2.59 25.00
CA ALA A 244 13.48 -2.09 24.36
C ALA A 244 13.10 -0.89 23.48
N ARG A 245 14.01 0.09 23.38
CA ARG A 245 13.96 1.14 22.33
C ARG A 245 14.93 0.74 21.23
N CYS A 246 14.55 1.00 20.00
CA CYS A 246 15.48 0.87 18.87
C CYS A 246 16.53 2.00 18.91
#